data_cd3c7e1ea8b138dc509972807c903eaf
#
_entry.id   cd3c7e1ea8b138dc509972807c903eaf
#
_cell.length_a   1.000
_cell.length_b   1.000
_cell.length_c   1.000
_cell.angle_alpha   90.00
_cell.angle_beta   90.00
_cell.angle_gamma   90.00
#
_symmetry.space_group_name_H-M   'P 1'
#
loop_
_entity.id
_entity.type
_entity.pdbx_description
1 polymer ?
#
loop_
_entity_poly.entity_id
_entity_poly.type
_entity_poly.pdbx_seq_one_letter_code
_entity_poly.pdbx_strand_id
1 'polypeptide(L)'
;MSMFKLIAVTDQASCPENFWTQLQLLAASEIDALIFRAKELPPQEYYRQASQVQKICRTHQLPLILHTYQDICRRLDTYGLQVSYQQLLFQPQLRAQVQCLGVSIHHADEAVRAADLGADYLLAGHIFATNCKQGLPGRGLDFLSAVCAATSLPVYAIGGITPANIGQIKKTGAAGAGLMSSLMTCPKPAVLVQKLRQALI
;
A
#
# COMPACT_ATOMS: atom_id res chain seq x y z
N MET A 1 15.68 8.24 -13.40
CA MET A 1 14.48 7.39 -13.20
C MET A 1 14.33 7.13 -11.71
N SER A 2 13.15 7.37 -11.14
CA SER A 2 12.90 7.01 -9.73
C SER A 2 12.98 5.49 -9.57
N MET A 3 13.57 5.03 -8.47
CA MET A 3 13.66 3.60 -8.15
C MET A 3 12.25 3.02 -7.94
N PHE A 4 11.97 1.83 -8.49
CA PHE A 4 10.70 1.12 -8.31
C PHE A 4 10.48 0.78 -6.83
N LYS A 5 9.37 1.23 -6.24
CA LYS A 5 9.12 1.14 -4.81
C LYS A 5 8.35 -0.11 -4.40
N LEU A 6 8.69 -0.67 -3.24
CA LEU A 6 7.99 -1.78 -2.60
C LEU A 6 7.31 -1.30 -1.31
N ILE A 7 5.98 -1.35 -1.28
CA ILE A 7 5.17 -0.90 -0.14
C ILE A 7 4.57 -2.13 0.55
N ALA A 8 4.84 -2.30 1.84
CA ALA A 8 4.15 -3.31 2.62
C ALA A 8 2.79 -2.80 3.10
N VAL A 9 1.76 -3.63 2.98
CA VAL A 9 0.41 -3.36 3.52
C VAL A 9 0.12 -4.38 4.60
N THR A 10 -0.24 -3.95 5.79
CA THR A 10 -0.52 -4.88 6.89
C THR A 10 -1.89 -5.53 6.75
N ASP A 11 -1.98 -6.76 7.26
CA ASP A 11 -3.22 -7.51 7.43
C ASP A 11 -3.07 -8.44 8.63
N GLN A 12 -3.56 -8.01 9.78
CA GLN A 12 -3.42 -8.76 11.03
C GLN A 12 -4.09 -10.14 10.96
N ALA A 13 -5.19 -10.25 10.23
CA ALA A 13 -5.90 -11.52 10.06
C ALA A 13 -5.05 -12.60 9.37
N SER A 14 -4.09 -12.21 8.53
CA SER A 14 -3.18 -13.14 7.85
C SER A 14 -2.07 -13.71 8.74
N CYS A 15 -1.75 -13.07 9.89
CA CYS A 15 -0.74 -13.56 10.83
C CYS A 15 -1.05 -13.14 12.29
N PRO A 16 -2.16 -13.62 12.87
CA PRO A 16 -2.66 -13.11 14.15
C PRO A 16 -1.70 -13.35 15.32
N GLU A 17 -1.02 -14.49 15.36
CA GLU A 17 -0.13 -14.87 16.46
C GLU A 17 1.22 -14.15 16.44
N ASN A 18 1.71 -13.80 15.25
CA ASN A 18 3.07 -13.27 15.05
C ASN A 18 3.07 -11.83 14.47
N PHE A 19 1.95 -11.13 14.53
CA PHE A 19 1.80 -9.83 13.85
C PHE A 19 2.90 -8.81 14.21
N TRP A 20 3.20 -8.65 15.49
CA TRP A 20 4.21 -7.68 15.95
C TRP A 20 5.63 -8.06 15.56
N THR A 21 5.95 -9.36 15.66
CA THR A 21 7.24 -9.90 15.18
C THR A 21 7.37 -9.71 13.67
N GLN A 22 6.30 -9.99 12.93
CA GLN A 22 6.29 -9.81 11.47
C GLN A 22 6.49 -8.34 11.07
N LEU A 23 5.87 -7.40 11.79
CA LEU A 23 6.09 -5.97 11.57
C LEU A 23 7.54 -5.55 11.79
N GLN A 24 8.20 -6.05 12.83
CA GLN A 24 9.62 -5.77 13.09
C GLN A 24 10.50 -6.30 11.95
N LEU A 25 10.26 -7.55 11.49
CA LEU A 25 10.98 -8.13 10.38
C LEU A 25 10.76 -7.36 9.06
N LEU A 26 9.54 -6.89 8.82
CA LEU A 26 9.23 -6.05 7.66
C LEU A 26 9.91 -4.69 7.75
N ALA A 27 9.85 -4.02 8.89
CA ALA A 27 10.47 -2.72 9.07
C ALA A 27 12.01 -2.76 8.93
N ALA A 28 12.62 -3.91 9.27
CA ALA A 28 14.05 -4.16 9.08
C ALA A 28 14.42 -4.60 7.64
N SER A 29 13.44 -4.82 6.76
CA SER A 29 13.68 -5.20 5.36
C SER A 29 13.80 -3.97 4.44
N GLU A 30 14.19 -4.18 3.20
CA GLU A 30 14.36 -3.10 2.21
C GLU A 30 13.03 -2.68 1.55
N ILE A 31 11.95 -2.53 2.33
CA ILE A 31 10.70 -1.91 1.86
C ILE A 31 10.79 -0.38 1.94
N ASP A 32 10.07 0.32 1.07
CA ASP A 32 10.14 1.78 0.97
C ASP A 32 9.10 2.51 1.83
N ALA A 33 8.01 1.83 2.20
CA ALA A 33 6.97 2.36 3.08
C ALA A 33 6.11 1.23 3.67
N LEU A 34 5.42 1.52 4.76
CA LEU A 34 4.43 0.64 5.38
C LEU A 34 3.07 1.32 5.41
N ILE A 35 2.04 0.67 4.88
CA ILE A 35 0.64 1.05 5.07
C ILE A 35 0.06 0.22 6.22
N PHE A 36 -0.25 0.86 7.35
CA PHE A 36 -0.93 0.19 8.46
C PHE A 36 -2.43 0.14 8.19
N ARG A 37 -2.90 -1.05 7.84
CA ARG A 37 -4.30 -1.35 7.54
C ARG A 37 -4.86 -2.30 8.60
N ALA A 38 -5.90 -1.83 9.31
CA ALA A 38 -6.64 -2.59 10.31
C ALA A 38 -8.09 -2.07 10.35
N LYS A 39 -8.85 -2.31 9.28
CA LYS A 39 -10.20 -1.77 9.06
C LYS A 39 -11.22 -2.20 10.11
N GLU A 40 -10.99 -3.36 10.72
CA GLU A 40 -11.91 -3.99 11.68
C GLU A 40 -11.78 -3.38 13.09
N LEU A 41 -10.71 -2.61 13.33
CA LEU A 41 -10.47 -2.03 14.64
C LEU A 41 -11.30 -0.76 14.85
N PRO A 42 -11.91 -0.59 16.02
CA PRO A 42 -12.52 0.68 16.40
C PRO A 42 -11.44 1.76 16.56
N PRO A 43 -11.77 3.06 16.42
CA PRO A 43 -10.80 4.15 16.37
C PRO A 43 -9.80 4.18 17.54
N GLN A 44 -10.26 3.90 18.76
CA GLN A 44 -9.40 3.91 19.95
C GLN A 44 -8.33 2.80 19.90
N GLU A 45 -8.73 1.61 19.54
CA GLU A 45 -7.81 0.47 19.42
C GLU A 45 -6.88 0.64 18.22
N TYR A 46 -7.39 1.16 17.09
CA TYR A 46 -6.59 1.53 15.95
C TYR A 46 -5.49 2.54 16.34
N TYR A 47 -5.83 3.60 17.09
CA TYR A 47 -4.86 4.58 17.59
C TYR A 47 -3.78 3.93 18.45
N ARG A 48 -4.16 3.04 19.37
CA ARG A 48 -3.21 2.34 20.24
C ARG A 48 -2.21 1.51 19.43
N GLN A 49 -2.71 0.73 18.46
CA GLN A 49 -1.85 -0.09 17.60
C GLN A 49 -1.03 0.75 16.62
N ALA A 50 -1.62 1.77 15.99
CA ALA A 50 -0.91 2.68 15.10
C ALA A 50 0.25 3.39 15.81
N SER A 51 0.08 3.78 17.07
CA SER A 51 1.15 4.37 17.90
C SER A 51 2.31 3.39 18.12
N GLN A 52 2.00 2.11 18.29
CA GLN A 52 3.02 1.05 18.45
C GLN A 52 3.74 0.77 17.12
N VAL A 53 3.00 0.69 16.01
CA VAL A 53 3.56 0.55 14.66
C VAL A 53 4.46 1.74 14.32
N GLN A 54 4.06 2.97 14.69
CA GLN A 54 4.86 4.16 14.46
C GLN A 54 6.23 4.09 15.17
N LYS A 55 6.27 3.58 16.40
CA LYS A 55 7.56 3.40 17.12
C LYS A 55 8.48 2.44 16.36
N ILE A 56 7.94 1.31 15.85
CA ILE A 56 8.70 0.37 15.03
C ILE A 56 9.21 1.05 13.76
N CYS A 57 8.35 1.74 13.03
CA CYS A 57 8.72 2.41 11.77
C CYS A 57 9.78 3.50 12.00
N ARG A 58 9.68 4.29 13.07
CA ARG A 58 10.67 5.34 13.40
C ARG A 58 12.06 4.76 13.68
N THR A 59 12.17 3.62 14.36
CA THR A 59 13.46 2.95 14.61
C THR A 59 14.19 2.59 13.32
N HIS A 60 13.43 2.29 12.26
CA HIS A 60 13.96 1.91 10.94
C HIS A 60 13.89 3.04 9.90
N GLN A 61 13.51 4.27 10.30
CA GLN A 61 13.32 5.41 9.39
C GLN A 61 12.36 5.09 8.24
N LEU A 62 11.39 4.19 8.47
CA LEU A 62 10.43 3.72 7.49
C LEU A 62 9.21 4.65 7.47
N PRO A 63 8.84 5.23 6.32
CA PRO A 63 7.61 6.00 6.17
C PRO A 63 6.38 5.18 6.55
N LEU A 64 5.59 5.67 7.52
CA LEU A 64 4.33 5.06 7.93
C LEU A 64 3.16 5.82 7.33
N ILE A 65 2.29 5.09 6.63
CA ILE A 65 1.02 5.58 6.07
C ILE A 65 -0.11 4.89 6.84
N LEU A 66 -1.03 5.66 7.40
CA LEU A 66 -2.21 5.09 8.05
C LEU A 66 -3.33 4.86 7.02
N HIS A 67 -4.19 3.88 7.29
CA HIS A 67 -5.34 3.60 6.44
C HIS A 67 -6.62 4.09 7.10
N THR A 68 -7.47 4.83 6.35
CA THR A 68 -8.85 5.25 6.72
C THR A 68 -8.93 6.38 7.74
N TYR A 69 -8.23 6.32 8.87
CA TYR A 69 -8.44 7.21 10.03
C TYR A 69 -7.59 8.49 9.93
N GLN A 70 -8.14 9.52 9.31
CA GLN A 70 -7.53 10.83 9.10
C GLN A 70 -7.11 11.52 10.41
N ASP A 71 -8.01 11.58 11.40
CA ASP A 71 -7.72 12.28 12.66
C ASP A 71 -6.57 11.61 13.42
N ILE A 72 -6.46 10.29 13.32
CA ILE A 72 -5.37 9.53 13.91
C ILE A 72 -4.06 9.81 13.15
N CYS A 73 -4.10 9.87 11.82
CA CYS A 73 -2.97 10.24 10.98
C CYS A 73 -2.39 11.59 11.40
N ARG A 74 -3.22 12.59 11.53
CA ARG A 74 -2.85 13.94 11.95
C ARG A 74 -2.32 13.99 13.39
N ARG A 75 -3.00 13.29 14.33
CA ARG A 75 -2.61 13.24 15.75
C ARG A 75 -1.27 12.56 15.98
N LEU A 76 -0.93 11.53 15.19
CA LEU A 76 0.34 10.81 15.28
C LEU A 76 1.43 11.44 14.41
N ASP A 77 1.12 12.45 13.60
CA ASP A 77 2.04 13.06 12.65
C ASP A 77 2.77 12.00 11.80
N THR A 78 1.98 11.16 11.15
CA THR A 78 2.52 10.12 10.27
C THR A 78 2.75 10.65 8.85
N TYR A 79 3.58 9.96 8.07
CA TYR A 79 3.95 10.39 6.71
C TYR A 79 2.73 10.60 5.79
N GLY A 80 1.67 9.77 5.93
CA GLY A 80 0.52 9.92 5.04
C GLY A 80 -0.70 9.11 5.43
N LEU A 81 -1.74 9.28 4.62
CA LEU A 81 -3.03 8.59 4.73
C LEU A 81 -3.34 7.85 3.44
N GLN A 82 -3.74 6.59 3.54
CA GLN A 82 -4.32 5.79 2.46
C GLN A 82 -5.82 5.69 2.63
N VAL A 83 -6.58 6.04 1.60
CA VAL A 83 -8.05 5.97 1.60
C VAL A 83 -8.58 5.20 0.40
N SER A 84 -9.85 4.78 0.45
CA SER A 84 -10.56 4.31 -0.73
C SER A 84 -10.96 5.50 -1.62
N TYR A 85 -11.17 5.25 -2.91
CA TYR A 85 -11.69 6.27 -3.84
C TYR A 85 -13.04 6.84 -3.35
N GLN A 86 -13.92 5.99 -2.85
CA GLN A 86 -15.20 6.45 -2.29
C GLN A 86 -15.03 7.38 -1.09
N GLN A 87 -14.10 7.05 -0.18
CA GLN A 87 -13.82 7.94 0.96
C GLN A 87 -13.31 9.30 0.50
N LEU A 88 -12.47 9.36 -0.52
CA LEU A 88 -12.02 10.61 -1.12
C LEU A 88 -13.18 11.43 -1.70
N LEU A 89 -14.12 10.79 -2.41
CA LEU A 89 -15.30 11.48 -2.96
C LEU A 89 -16.17 12.11 -1.87
N PHE A 90 -16.35 11.42 -0.74
CA PHE A 90 -17.14 11.94 0.40
C PHE A 90 -16.39 12.98 1.23
N GLN A 91 -15.06 13.01 1.17
CA GLN A 91 -14.21 13.88 1.98
C GLN A 91 -13.10 14.52 1.12
N PRO A 92 -13.44 15.37 0.13
CA PRO A 92 -12.45 15.95 -0.78
C PRO A 92 -11.43 16.87 -0.07
N GLN A 93 -11.75 17.35 1.15
CA GLN A 93 -10.85 18.16 1.97
C GLN A 93 -9.68 17.37 2.59
N LEU A 94 -9.63 16.05 2.45
CA LEU A 94 -8.58 15.21 3.05
C LEU A 94 -7.18 15.65 2.65
N ARG A 95 -6.98 16.07 1.39
CA ARG A 95 -5.68 16.51 0.90
C ARG A 95 -5.07 17.64 1.72
N ALA A 96 -5.88 18.61 2.12
CA ALA A 96 -5.42 19.76 2.90
C ALA A 96 -5.02 19.40 4.35
N GLN A 97 -5.29 18.18 4.81
CA GLN A 97 -5.13 17.76 6.19
C GLN A 97 -4.03 16.72 6.41
N VAL A 98 -3.39 16.23 5.35
CA VAL A 98 -2.35 15.21 5.42
C VAL A 98 -1.17 15.58 4.54
N GLN A 99 0.03 15.11 4.89
CA GLN A 99 1.25 15.39 4.15
C GLN A 99 1.27 14.63 2.80
N CYS A 100 0.81 13.39 2.80
CA CYS A 100 0.75 12.52 1.62
C CYS A 100 -0.58 11.76 1.60
N LEU A 101 -1.31 11.84 0.50
CA LEU A 101 -2.62 11.19 0.32
C LEU A 101 -2.55 10.11 -0.76
N GLY A 102 -2.65 8.85 -0.36
CA GLY A 102 -2.79 7.71 -1.25
C GLY A 102 -4.24 7.31 -1.47
N VAL A 103 -4.59 6.92 -2.68
CA VAL A 103 -5.96 6.51 -3.01
C VAL A 103 -5.98 5.13 -3.66
N SER A 104 -6.78 4.22 -3.09
CA SER A 104 -7.02 2.91 -3.68
C SER A 104 -8.08 3.01 -4.77
N ILE A 105 -7.76 2.54 -5.97
CA ILE A 105 -8.61 2.60 -7.15
C ILE A 105 -8.83 1.21 -7.77
N HIS A 106 -9.95 1.08 -8.46
CA HIS A 106 -10.37 -0.17 -9.10
C HIS A 106 -10.77 0.01 -10.57
N HIS A 107 -10.90 1.23 -11.07
CA HIS A 107 -11.21 1.58 -12.45
C HIS A 107 -10.25 2.65 -12.95
N ALA A 108 -9.99 2.70 -14.27
CA ALA A 108 -9.04 3.64 -14.83
C ALA A 108 -9.55 5.10 -14.80
N ASP A 109 -10.85 5.32 -14.91
CA ASP A 109 -11.51 6.62 -14.79
C ASP A 109 -11.38 7.22 -13.37
N GLU A 110 -11.29 6.37 -12.34
CA GLU A 110 -11.04 6.82 -10.97
C GLU A 110 -9.67 7.50 -10.82
N ALA A 111 -8.69 7.16 -11.70
CA ALA A 111 -7.34 7.72 -11.61
C ALA A 111 -7.31 9.22 -11.89
N VAL A 112 -8.00 9.67 -12.94
CA VAL A 112 -8.10 11.10 -13.30
C VAL A 112 -8.79 11.86 -12.17
N ARG A 113 -9.93 11.36 -11.72
CA ARG A 113 -10.70 12.04 -10.69
C ARG A 113 -9.98 12.08 -9.34
N ALA A 114 -9.25 11.04 -8.96
CA ALA A 114 -8.44 11.03 -7.75
C ALA A 114 -7.30 12.06 -7.82
N ALA A 115 -6.67 12.22 -8.99
CA ALA A 115 -5.66 13.24 -9.23
C ALA A 115 -6.25 14.67 -9.08
N ASP A 116 -7.41 14.94 -9.68
CA ASP A 116 -8.10 16.22 -9.57
C ASP A 116 -8.46 16.58 -8.12
N LEU A 117 -8.77 15.56 -7.31
CA LEU A 117 -9.08 15.70 -5.89
C LEU A 117 -7.83 15.74 -5.00
N GLY A 118 -6.64 15.77 -5.60
CA GLY A 118 -5.38 16.01 -4.91
C GLY A 118 -4.72 14.76 -4.32
N ALA A 119 -4.98 13.56 -4.86
CA ALA A 119 -4.18 12.40 -4.51
C ALA A 119 -2.70 12.63 -4.87
N ASP A 120 -1.78 12.13 -4.05
CA ASP A 120 -0.34 12.17 -4.32
C ASP A 120 0.15 10.89 -5.00
N TYR A 121 -0.56 9.77 -4.80
CA TYR A 121 -0.31 8.50 -5.49
C TYR A 121 -1.55 7.61 -5.52
N LEU A 122 -1.53 6.63 -6.39
CA LEU A 122 -2.62 5.66 -6.54
C LEU A 122 -2.13 4.24 -6.19
N LEU A 123 -3.01 3.47 -5.53
CA LEU A 123 -2.84 2.05 -5.30
C LEU A 123 -3.88 1.29 -6.13
N ALA A 124 -3.45 0.75 -7.27
CA ALA A 124 -4.31 0.13 -8.28
C ALA A 124 -4.40 -1.39 -8.10
N GLY A 125 -5.58 -1.96 -7.97
CA GLY A 125 -5.70 -3.40 -7.81
C GLY A 125 -7.10 -3.96 -7.78
N HIS A 126 -7.14 -5.30 -7.64
CA HIS A 126 -6.02 -6.25 -7.58
C HIS A 126 -5.61 -6.70 -8.99
N ILE A 127 -4.32 -6.77 -9.24
CA ILE A 127 -3.80 -7.00 -10.61
C ILE A 127 -3.87 -8.48 -10.98
N PHE A 128 -3.36 -9.36 -10.13
CA PHE A 128 -3.39 -10.81 -10.33
C PHE A 128 -4.32 -11.47 -9.32
N ALA A 129 -4.73 -12.69 -9.59
CA ALA A 129 -5.53 -13.50 -8.66
C ALA A 129 -4.88 -13.57 -7.28
N THR A 130 -5.65 -13.47 -6.22
CA THR A 130 -5.18 -13.44 -4.84
C THR A 130 -6.21 -14.01 -3.89
N ASN A 131 -5.77 -14.73 -2.87
CA ASN A 131 -6.63 -15.27 -1.83
C ASN A 131 -7.37 -14.19 -1.01
N CYS A 132 -6.86 -12.94 -1.00
CA CYS A 132 -7.53 -11.82 -0.34
C CYS A 132 -8.79 -11.33 -1.07
N LYS A 133 -9.03 -11.81 -2.28
CA LYS A 133 -10.17 -11.48 -3.15
C LYS A 133 -10.70 -12.75 -3.83
N GLN A 134 -11.01 -13.77 -3.01
CA GLN A 134 -11.50 -15.07 -3.51
C GLN A 134 -12.71 -14.90 -4.45
N GLY A 135 -12.69 -15.64 -5.53
CA GLY A 135 -13.77 -15.63 -6.53
C GLY A 135 -13.76 -14.43 -7.49
N LEU A 136 -12.89 -13.45 -7.31
CA LEU A 136 -12.76 -12.33 -8.23
C LEU A 136 -11.51 -12.50 -9.11
N PRO A 137 -11.66 -12.42 -10.46
CA PRO A 137 -10.50 -12.44 -11.36
C PRO A 137 -9.65 -11.18 -11.15
N GLY A 138 -8.33 -11.32 -11.33
CA GLY A 138 -7.43 -10.16 -11.35
C GLY A 138 -7.79 -9.23 -12.51
N ARG A 139 -7.59 -7.93 -12.32
CA ARG A 139 -7.89 -6.90 -13.35
C ARG A 139 -6.92 -6.92 -14.52
N GLY A 140 -5.76 -7.53 -14.33
CA GLY A 140 -4.74 -7.71 -15.36
C GLY A 140 -3.84 -6.51 -15.58
N LEU A 141 -2.85 -6.72 -16.46
CA LEU A 141 -1.84 -5.72 -16.79
C LEU A 141 -2.38 -4.62 -17.71
N ASP A 142 -3.39 -4.92 -18.53
CA ASP A 142 -4.03 -3.93 -19.41
C ASP A 142 -4.74 -2.85 -18.60
N PHE A 143 -5.45 -3.24 -17.54
CA PHE A 143 -6.02 -2.31 -16.57
C PHE A 143 -4.93 -1.43 -15.94
N LEU A 144 -3.82 -2.04 -15.48
CA LEU A 144 -2.73 -1.28 -14.86
C LEU A 144 -2.08 -0.30 -15.85
N SER A 145 -1.85 -0.73 -17.08
CA SER A 145 -1.31 0.12 -18.15
C SER A 145 -2.24 1.29 -18.46
N ALA A 146 -3.55 1.05 -18.53
CA ALA A 146 -4.55 2.09 -18.74
C ALA A 146 -4.56 3.11 -17.59
N VAL A 147 -4.46 2.66 -16.33
CA VAL A 147 -4.33 3.54 -15.16
C VAL A 147 -3.05 4.38 -15.25
N CYS A 148 -1.90 3.77 -15.56
CA CYS A 148 -0.63 4.49 -15.66
C CYS A 148 -0.65 5.53 -16.80
N ALA A 149 -1.36 5.26 -17.90
CA ALA A 149 -1.51 6.20 -19.01
C ALA A 149 -2.49 7.35 -18.71
N ALA A 150 -3.45 7.14 -17.81
CA ALA A 150 -4.50 8.11 -17.48
C ALA A 150 -4.05 9.21 -16.51
N THR A 151 -2.89 9.08 -15.86
CA THR A 151 -2.44 10.03 -14.83
C THR A 151 -0.93 10.19 -14.81
N SER A 152 -0.45 11.37 -14.38
CA SER A 152 0.97 11.60 -14.07
C SER A 152 1.36 11.19 -12.64
N LEU A 153 0.40 10.82 -11.80
CA LEU A 153 0.68 10.39 -10.43
C LEU A 153 1.44 9.06 -10.40
N PRO A 154 2.29 8.83 -9.40
CA PRO A 154 2.85 7.51 -9.15
C PRO A 154 1.75 6.47 -8.92
N VAL A 155 1.75 5.39 -9.73
CA VAL A 155 0.81 4.27 -9.59
C VAL A 155 1.54 3.08 -9.00
N TYR A 156 1.03 2.54 -7.91
CA TYR A 156 1.50 1.32 -7.29
C TYR A 156 0.50 0.18 -7.54
N ALA A 157 0.97 -0.93 -8.09
CA ALA A 157 0.14 -2.10 -8.30
C ALA A 157 -0.02 -2.90 -7.01
N ILE A 158 -1.19 -3.51 -6.75
CA ILE A 158 -1.38 -4.43 -5.62
C ILE A 158 -2.20 -5.65 -6.02
N GLY A 159 -1.94 -6.79 -5.38
CA GLY A 159 -2.69 -8.04 -5.50
C GLY A 159 -2.01 -9.10 -6.35
N GLY A 160 -1.70 -10.24 -5.73
CA GLY A 160 -1.12 -11.41 -6.36
C GLY A 160 0.31 -11.23 -6.90
N ILE A 161 1.05 -10.24 -6.41
CA ILE A 161 2.39 -9.91 -6.89
C ILE A 161 3.42 -10.82 -6.23
N THR A 162 4.32 -11.37 -7.07
CA THR A 162 5.38 -12.32 -6.71
C THR A 162 6.68 -11.96 -7.44
N PRO A 163 7.84 -12.54 -7.07
CA PRO A 163 9.07 -12.37 -7.85
C PRO A 163 8.94 -12.78 -9.32
N ALA A 164 8.08 -13.75 -9.63
CA ALA A 164 7.89 -14.24 -11.00
C ALA A 164 7.13 -13.26 -11.92
N ASN A 165 6.30 -12.35 -11.35
CA ASN A 165 5.45 -11.46 -12.14
C ASN A 165 5.73 -9.97 -11.94
N ILE A 166 6.52 -9.57 -10.94
CA ILE A 166 6.77 -8.15 -10.63
C ILE A 166 7.46 -7.40 -11.78
N GLY A 167 8.27 -8.07 -12.59
CA GLY A 167 8.87 -7.51 -13.80
C GLY A 167 7.84 -7.09 -14.85
N GLN A 168 6.68 -7.76 -14.91
CA GLN A 168 5.57 -7.39 -15.78
C GLN A 168 4.90 -6.09 -15.30
N ILE A 169 4.79 -5.91 -13.97
CA ILE A 169 4.29 -4.65 -13.37
C ILE A 169 5.17 -3.47 -13.79
N LYS A 170 6.50 -3.61 -13.68
CA LYS A 170 7.44 -2.54 -14.07
C LYS A 170 7.25 -2.10 -15.52
N LYS A 171 6.95 -3.04 -16.43
CA LYS A 171 6.74 -2.76 -17.87
C LYS A 171 5.47 -1.95 -18.16
N THR A 172 4.49 -1.90 -17.27
CA THR A 172 3.27 -1.09 -17.45
C THR A 172 3.46 0.41 -17.16
N GLY A 173 4.64 0.82 -16.68
CA GLY A 173 4.89 2.18 -16.23
C GLY A 173 4.56 2.43 -14.76
N ALA A 174 4.15 1.40 -14.01
CA ALA A 174 3.91 1.53 -12.56
C ALA A 174 5.18 1.95 -11.81
N ALA A 175 5.03 2.82 -10.83
CA ALA A 175 6.09 3.35 -9.99
C ALA A 175 6.53 2.36 -8.89
N GLY A 176 5.76 1.30 -8.67
CA GLY A 176 6.06 0.32 -7.64
C GLY A 176 4.95 -0.72 -7.43
N ALA A 177 5.09 -1.47 -6.35
CA ALA A 177 4.18 -2.53 -5.96
C ALA A 177 3.84 -2.51 -4.46
N GLY A 178 2.57 -2.70 -4.14
CA GLY A 178 2.06 -2.99 -2.82
C GLY A 178 1.94 -4.50 -2.60
N LEU A 179 2.44 -4.99 -1.47
CA LEU A 179 2.38 -6.39 -1.08
C LEU A 179 1.71 -6.52 0.28
N MET A 180 0.74 -7.41 0.41
CA MET A 180 0.00 -7.63 1.65
C MET A 180 0.20 -9.06 2.17
N SER A 181 -0.64 -10.00 1.81
CA SER A 181 -0.60 -11.37 2.34
C SER A 181 0.76 -12.06 2.13
N SER A 182 1.38 -11.90 0.97
CA SER A 182 2.69 -12.50 0.68
C SER A 182 3.78 -12.08 1.66
N LEU A 183 3.76 -10.82 2.14
CA LEU A 183 4.69 -10.34 3.16
C LEU A 183 4.24 -10.71 4.57
N MET A 184 2.93 -10.65 4.85
CA MET A 184 2.39 -10.94 6.19
C MET A 184 2.53 -12.42 6.58
N THR A 185 2.45 -13.34 5.62
CA THR A 185 2.58 -14.80 5.87
C THR A 185 3.98 -15.34 5.65
N CYS A 186 4.92 -14.52 5.15
CA CYS A 186 6.28 -14.97 4.85
C CYS A 186 7.14 -15.07 6.12
N PRO A 187 7.71 -16.24 6.45
CA PRO A 187 8.56 -16.37 7.62
C PRO A 187 9.91 -15.62 7.49
N LYS A 188 10.31 -15.27 6.27
CA LYS A 188 11.56 -14.55 5.98
C LYS A 188 11.29 -13.37 5.02
N PRO A 189 10.58 -12.32 5.47
CA PRO A 189 10.15 -11.24 4.57
C PRO A 189 11.32 -10.50 3.92
N ALA A 190 12.45 -10.32 4.58
CA ALA A 190 13.64 -9.69 3.99
C ALA A 190 14.15 -10.47 2.77
N VAL A 191 14.15 -11.80 2.81
CA VAL A 191 14.55 -12.65 1.66
C VAL A 191 13.57 -12.49 0.50
N LEU A 192 12.26 -12.41 0.80
CA LEU A 192 11.25 -12.19 -0.24
C LEU A 192 11.41 -10.81 -0.88
N VAL A 193 11.62 -9.77 -0.08
CA VAL A 193 11.87 -8.39 -0.57
C VAL A 193 13.12 -8.37 -1.46
N GLN A 194 14.20 -9.02 -1.05
CA GLN A 194 15.41 -9.12 -1.85
C GLN A 194 15.15 -9.82 -3.20
N LYS A 195 14.42 -10.94 -3.22
CA LYS A 195 14.03 -11.63 -4.47
C LYS A 195 13.18 -10.73 -5.38
N LEU A 196 12.27 -9.95 -4.81
CA LEU A 196 11.47 -8.97 -5.58
C LEU A 196 12.36 -7.89 -6.19
N ARG A 197 13.33 -7.36 -5.44
CA ARG A 197 14.32 -6.39 -5.95
C ARG A 197 15.18 -6.97 -7.08
N GLN A 198 15.66 -8.20 -6.93
CA GLN A 198 16.44 -8.89 -7.96
C GLN A 198 15.64 -9.10 -9.25
N ALA A 199 14.35 -9.42 -9.15
CA ALA A 199 13.48 -9.61 -10.31
C ALA A 199 13.12 -8.29 -11.06
N LEU A 200 13.55 -7.15 -10.56
CA LEU A 200 13.36 -5.82 -11.16
C LEU A 200 14.60 -5.32 -11.92
N ILE A 201 15.72 -6.02 -11.82
CA ILE A 201 16.95 -5.72 -12.55
C ILE A 201 16.81 -6.18 -14.00
#